data_a64acfde008d52f2a5757cbf390306b1
#
_entry.id   a64acfde008d52f2a5757cbf390306b1
#
_cell.length_a   1.000
_cell.length_b   1.000
_cell.length_c   1.000
_cell.angle_alpha   90.00
_cell.angle_beta   90.00
_cell.angle_gamma   90.00
#
_symmetry.space_group_name_H-M   'P 1'
#
loop_
_entity.id
_entity.type
_entity.pdbx_description
1 polymer ?
#
loop_
_entity_poly.entity_id
_entity_poly.type
_entity_poly.pdbx_seq_one_letter_code
_entity_poly.pdbx_strand_id
1 'polypeptide(L)'
;MKKVLSAYCLVLLLSVLSCSNKSSTPIPTPTPPYTPPVVSSSFAKGADISWVTQFESTGVKFYDKNGNQKELFALMKSLGFNSIRLRAWVNPSDGWCNTADVVAKAIRAKNAGMKIMIDFHYSDVWADPGHQAKPAAWASLDFPTLLTTLSAYTTGVMNTLKSNGITPDWVQIGNETNDGMLWEDGRASTHMANFAALVKSGYQAVKSVSTTTKVIVHISNGYDNTLFRWMFDGLKANGASWDIIGMSLYPSTTNYTTLDAQCLANINDMVSRYSTPCMVVEVGMQASDASDSRTFLTDIITKVNAASGGNGLGVFYWEPESYTNGYGLGAFDSNGKPTEALDAFGVN
;
A
#
# COMPACT_ATOMS: atom_id res chain seq x y z
N MET A 1 -6.93 -69.14 86.02
CA MET A 1 -8.26 -68.51 86.19
C MET A 1 -8.25 -67.15 85.60
N LYS A 2 -9.12 -66.86 84.77
CA LYS A 2 -9.64 -65.67 84.13
C LYS A 2 -9.69 -65.85 82.62
N LYS A 3 -10.92 -65.92 82.15
CA LYS A 3 -11.28 -66.06 80.70
C LYS A 3 -11.05 -64.73 80.00
N VAL A 4 -10.53 -64.76 78.79
CA VAL A 4 -10.49 -63.61 77.93
C VAL A 4 -11.43 -63.90 76.74
N LEU A 5 -12.42 -63.09 76.57
CA LEU A 5 -13.38 -63.10 75.47
C LEU A 5 -12.73 -62.45 74.29
N SER A 6 -12.73 -63.14 73.16
CA SER A 6 -12.29 -62.65 71.90
C SER A 6 -13.47 -62.03 71.14
N ALA A 7 -13.45 -60.74 70.86
CA ALA A 7 -14.43 -60.03 70.03
C ALA A 7 -13.93 -59.99 68.59
N TYR A 8 -14.64 -60.57 67.66
CA TYR A 8 -14.44 -60.47 66.24
C TYR A 8 -15.03 -59.14 65.73
N CYS A 9 -14.19 -58.22 65.26
CA CYS A 9 -14.61 -57.04 64.51
C CYS A 9 -14.73 -57.40 63.01
N LEU A 10 -15.97 -57.39 62.51
CA LEU A 10 -16.26 -57.56 61.09
C LEU A 10 -16.04 -56.21 60.39
N VAL A 11 -15.01 -56.07 59.56
CA VAL A 11 -14.77 -54.87 58.77
C VAL A 11 -15.52 -55.06 57.45
N LEU A 12 -16.58 -54.29 57.21
CA LEU A 12 -17.22 -54.14 55.91
C LEU A 12 -16.37 -53.20 55.04
N LEU A 13 -15.77 -53.75 54.00
CA LEU A 13 -15.20 -52.94 52.93
C LEU A 13 -16.31 -52.42 51.99
N LEU A 14 -16.61 -51.12 52.08
CA LEU A 14 -17.38 -50.40 51.06
C LEU A 14 -16.47 -50.04 49.96
N SER A 15 -16.55 -50.71 48.79
CA SER A 15 -15.92 -50.29 47.53
C SER A 15 -16.71 -49.16 46.93
N VAL A 16 -16.15 -47.90 47.04
CA VAL A 16 -16.65 -46.73 46.31
C VAL A 16 -16.18 -46.85 44.86
N LEU A 17 -17.08 -47.18 43.95
CA LEU A 17 -16.81 -46.99 42.50
C LEU A 17 -16.80 -45.48 42.21
N SER A 18 -15.60 -44.91 42.07
CA SER A 18 -15.42 -43.56 41.56
C SER A 18 -15.58 -43.59 40.02
N CYS A 19 -16.73 -43.20 39.51
CA CYS A 19 -16.90 -42.89 38.10
C CYS A 19 -16.12 -41.59 37.79
N SER A 20 -14.92 -41.70 37.26
CA SER A 20 -14.21 -40.54 36.69
C SER A 20 -14.90 -40.18 35.38
N ASN A 21 -15.74 -39.14 35.41
CA ASN A 21 -16.16 -38.43 34.20
C ASN A 21 -14.90 -37.81 33.53
N LYS A 22 -14.37 -38.47 32.53
CA LYS A 22 -13.42 -37.84 31.61
C LYS A 22 -14.20 -36.77 30.87
N SER A 23 -14.03 -35.51 31.29
CA SER A 23 -14.39 -34.35 30.51
C SER A 23 -13.62 -34.44 29.19
N SER A 24 -14.27 -34.84 28.10
CA SER A 24 -13.73 -34.75 26.77
C SER A 24 -13.65 -33.26 26.44
N THR A 25 -12.44 -32.72 26.42
CA THR A 25 -12.19 -31.41 25.80
C THR A 25 -12.75 -31.44 24.37
N PRO A 26 -13.61 -30.49 23.99
CA PRO A 26 -14.13 -30.46 22.63
C PRO A 26 -12.93 -30.36 21.68
N ILE A 27 -12.87 -31.25 20.68
CA ILE A 27 -11.92 -31.13 19.58
C ILE A 27 -12.22 -29.81 18.88
N PRO A 28 -11.25 -28.87 18.77
CA PRO A 28 -11.51 -27.62 18.08
C PRO A 28 -11.98 -27.92 16.66
N THR A 29 -13.13 -27.36 16.29
CA THR A 29 -13.63 -27.44 14.91
C THR A 29 -12.57 -26.83 14.01
N PRO A 30 -12.13 -27.49 12.91
CA PRO A 30 -11.17 -26.91 12.00
C PRO A 30 -11.70 -25.56 11.50
N THR A 31 -10.91 -24.51 11.68
CA THR A 31 -11.23 -23.21 11.10
C THR A 31 -11.30 -23.38 9.58
N PRO A 32 -12.38 -22.94 8.90
CA PRO A 32 -12.47 -23.03 7.47
C PRO A 32 -11.27 -22.30 6.83
N PRO A 33 -10.78 -22.76 5.68
CA PRO A 33 -9.68 -22.09 4.97
C PRO A 33 -10.08 -20.65 4.66
N TYR A 34 -9.11 -19.73 4.80
CA TYR A 34 -9.32 -18.32 4.47
C TYR A 34 -9.65 -18.18 2.98
N THR A 35 -10.62 -17.32 2.65
CA THR A 35 -11.01 -16.99 1.28
C THR A 35 -10.80 -15.50 1.06
N PRO A 36 -9.99 -15.09 0.05
CA PRO A 36 -9.78 -13.68 -0.28
C PRO A 36 -11.07 -12.99 -0.73
N PRO A 37 -11.17 -11.64 -0.62
CA PRO A 37 -12.33 -10.91 -1.10
C PRO A 37 -12.49 -11.03 -2.62
N VAL A 38 -13.72 -11.21 -3.08
CA VAL A 38 -14.07 -11.16 -4.50
C VAL A 38 -14.11 -9.71 -4.96
N VAL A 39 -13.31 -9.37 -5.95
CA VAL A 39 -13.24 -8.01 -6.52
C VAL A 39 -13.45 -8.04 -8.04
N SER A 40 -13.77 -6.89 -8.63
CA SER A 40 -13.88 -6.78 -10.08
C SER A 40 -12.55 -7.13 -10.77
N SER A 41 -12.60 -7.66 -11.99
CA SER A 41 -11.41 -8.03 -12.76
C SER A 41 -10.51 -6.82 -13.11
N SER A 42 -11.06 -5.61 -13.08
CA SER A 42 -10.32 -4.37 -13.31
C SER A 42 -9.67 -3.81 -12.04
N PHE A 43 -10.06 -4.29 -10.85
CA PHE A 43 -9.55 -3.80 -9.56
C PHE A 43 -8.05 -4.03 -9.43
N ALA A 44 -7.31 -2.97 -9.07
CA ALA A 44 -5.87 -3.04 -8.86
C ALA A 44 -5.57 -3.63 -7.47
N LYS A 45 -5.00 -4.84 -7.45
CA LYS A 45 -4.37 -5.45 -6.28
C LYS A 45 -2.88 -5.19 -6.39
N GLY A 46 -2.41 -4.11 -5.77
CA GLY A 46 -1.09 -3.56 -6.00
C GLY A 46 -0.12 -3.68 -4.84
N ALA A 47 1.16 -3.59 -5.16
CA ALA A 47 2.24 -3.39 -4.19
C ALA A 47 3.23 -2.33 -4.70
N ASP A 48 3.69 -1.45 -3.81
CA ASP A 48 4.92 -0.71 -4.02
C ASP A 48 6.08 -1.60 -3.59
N ILE A 49 7.03 -1.87 -4.48
CA ILE A 49 8.22 -2.67 -4.22
C ILE A 49 9.47 -1.93 -4.71
N SER A 50 9.51 -0.64 -4.43
CA SER A 50 10.56 0.25 -4.93
C SER A 50 11.94 -0.08 -4.36
N TRP A 51 12.04 -0.73 -3.19
CA TRP A 51 13.31 -1.16 -2.60
C TRP A 51 13.90 -2.43 -3.21
N VAL A 52 13.19 -3.15 -4.08
CA VAL A 52 13.59 -4.48 -4.55
C VAL A 52 15.03 -4.52 -5.10
N THR A 53 15.42 -3.58 -5.96
CA THR A 53 16.77 -3.54 -6.56
C THR A 53 17.85 -3.28 -5.53
N GLN A 54 17.58 -2.42 -4.56
CA GLN A 54 18.46 -2.14 -3.43
C GLN A 54 18.65 -3.38 -2.54
N PHE A 55 17.55 -4.07 -2.20
CA PHE A 55 17.61 -5.32 -1.43
C PHE A 55 18.39 -6.41 -2.17
N GLU A 56 18.10 -6.62 -3.45
CA GLU A 56 18.78 -7.63 -4.25
C GLU A 56 20.30 -7.34 -4.37
N SER A 57 20.70 -6.06 -4.44
CA SER A 57 22.11 -5.66 -4.48
C SER A 57 22.89 -6.05 -3.22
N THR A 58 22.21 -6.16 -2.09
CA THR A 58 22.79 -6.61 -0.81
C THR A 58 22.63 -8.10 -0.56
N GLY A 59 22.11 -8.85 -1.55
CA GLY A 59 21.95 -10.31 -1.46
C GLY A 59 20.68 -10.78 -0.78
N VAL A 60 19.72 -9.88 -0.50
CA VAL A 60 18.39 -10.22 0.02
C VAL A 60 17.67 -11.11 -0.99
N LYS A 61 17.00 -12.15 -0.51
CA LYS A 61 16.30 -13.16 -1.32
C LYS A 61 14.88 -13.34 -0.84
N PHE A 62 14.00 -13.67 -1.78
CA PHE A 62 12.59 -13.88 -1.52
C PHE A 62 12.20 -15.32 -1.79
N TYR A 63 11.27 -15.85 -1.01
CA TYR A 63 10.85 -17.24 -1.08
C TYR A 63 9.32 -17.35 -1.11
N ASP A 64 8.80 -18.37 -1.78
CA ASP A 64 7.40 -18.74 -1.65
C ASP A 64 7.11 -19.38 -0.28
N LYS A 65 5.82 -19.59 0.03
CA LYS A 65 5.40 -20.22 1.30
C LYS A 65 6.03 -21.61 1.52
N ASN A 66 6.41 -22.31 0.44
CA ASN A 66 7.06 -23.63 0.49
C ASN A 66 8.58 -23.53 0.69
N GLY A 67 9.16 -22.32 0.69
CA GLY A 67 10.59 -22.09 0.86
C GLY A 67 11.41 -22.16 -0.43
N ASN A 68 10.78 -22.18 -1.60
CA ASN A 68 11.49 -22.08 -2.86
C ASN A 68 11.82 -20.62 -3.16
N GLN A 69 13.10 -20.33 -3.48
CA GLN A 69 13.51 -18.98 -3.88
C GLN A 69 12.78 -18.56 -5.17
N LYS A 70 12.32 -17.31 -5.19
CA LYS A 70 11.59 -16.71 -6.31
C LYS A 70 12.15 -15.32 -6.64
N GLU A 71 12.00 -14.94 -7.88
CA GLU A 71 12.10 -13.54 -8.31
C GLU A 71 10.88 -12.78 -7.78
N LEU A 72 11.09 -11.56 -7.22
CA LEU A 72 10.04 -10.89 -6.44
C LEU A 72 8.79 -10.55 -7.26
N PHE A 73 8.92 -10.06 -8.50
CA PHE A 73 7.73 -9.73 -9.32
C PHE A 73 6.91 -10.97 -9.65
N ALA A 74 7.58 -12.09 -9.96
CA ALA A 74 6.92 -13.37 -10.19
C ALA A 74 6.26 -13.90 -8.90
N LEU A 75 6.90 -13.71 -7.75
CA LEU A 75 6.33 -14.06 -6.46
C LEU A 75 5.09 -13.24 -6.17
N MET A 76 5.15 -11.91 -6.28
CA MET A 76 3.99 -11.03 -6.07
C MET A 76 2.82 -11.41 -6.99
N LYS A 77 3.12 -11.70 -8.27
CA LYS A 77 2.09 -12.19 -9.22
C LYS A 77 1.45 -13.47 -8.72
N SER A 78 2.24 -14.43 -8.22
CA SER A 78 1.73 -15.71 -7.70
C SER A 78 0.90 -15.56 -6.42
N LEU A 79 1.11 -14.50 -5.66
CA LEU A 79 0.32 -14.13 -4.47
C LEU A 79 -1.00 -13.41 -4.82
N GLY A 80 -1.24 -13.14 -6.11
CA GLY A 80 -2.47 -12.52 -6.60
C GLY A 80 -2.38 -11.02 -6.88
N PHE A 81 -1.21 -10.40 -6.71
CA PHE A 81 -1.01 -9.01 -7.13
C PHE A 81 -1.05 -8.89 -8.66
N ASN A 82 -1.64 -7.83 -9.15
CA ASN A 82 -1.75 -7.55 -10.58
C ASN A 82 -1.17 -6.20 -10.98
N SER A 83 -0.67 -5.44 -10.03
CA SER A 83 -0.19 -4.07 -10.22
C SER A 83 1.03 -3.80 -9.36
N ILE A 84 1.97 -2.99 -9.87
CA ILE A 84 3.19 -2.56 -9.16
C ILE A 84 3.25 -1.03 -9.17
N ARG A 85 3.54 -0.44 -8.02
CA ARG A 85 3.87 0.97 -7.86
C ARG A 85 5.38 1.13 -7.68
N LEU A 86 5.96 2.14 -8.32
CA LEU A 86 7.40 2.40 -8.34
C LEU A 86 7.64 3.89 -8.07
N ARG A 87 8.34 4.18 -7.00
CA ARG A 87 8.78 5.51 -6.61
C ARG A 87 9.86 6.03 -7.55
N ALA A 88 9.77 7.30 -7.96
CA ALA A 88 10.74 7.98 -8.79
C ALA A 88 11.29 9.22 -8.08
N TRP A 89 12.62 9.23 -7.83
CA TRP A 89 13.39 10.35 -7.33
C TRP A 89 14.16 11.03 -8.47
N VAL A 90 14.48 12.32 -8.31
CA VAL A 90 15.10 13.11 -9.38
C VAL A 90 16.57 12.78 -9.54
N ASN A 91 17.35 12.93 -8.47
CA ASN A 91 18.79 12.66 -8.46
C ASN A 91 19.24 12.13 -7.11
N PRO A 92 18.81 10.91 -6.71
CA PRO A 92 19.17 10.31 -5.43
C PRO A 92 20.67 10.02 -5.37
N SER A 93 21.29 10.31 -4.23
CA SER A 93 22.75 10.20 -4.05
C SER A 93 23.27 8.76 -4.11
N ASP A 94 22.40 7.78 -3.77
CA ASP A 94 22.72 6.35 -3.78
C ASP A 94 22.34 5.66 -5.10
N GLY A 95 21.69 6.38 -6.02
CA GLY A 95 21.28 5.88 -7.33
C GLY A 95 19.99 5.04 -7.35
N TRP A 96 19.40 4.68 -6.20
CA TRP A 96 18.15 3.93 -6.16
C TRP A 96 16.96 4.84 -6.45
N CYS A 97 15.94 4.28 -7.11
CA CYS A 97 14.73 5.02 -7.52
C CYS A 97 14.97 6.19 -8.49
N ASN A 98 16.16 6.31 -9.10
CA ASN A 98 16.36 7.20 -10.23
C ASN A 98 15.66 6.64 -11.49
N THR A 99 15.65 7.41 -12.57
CA THR A 99 14.97 7.01 -13.82
C THR A 99 15.44 5.65 -14.34
N ALA A 100 16.74 5.35 -14.28
CA ALA A 100 17.27 4.09 -14.80
C ALA A 100 16.80 2.89 -13.97
N ASP A 101 16.80 3.02 -12.65
CA ASP A 101 16.35 1.99 -11.71
C ASP A 101 14.82 1.79 -11.82
N VAL A 102 14.05 2.87 -11.94
CA VAL A 102 12.59 2.79 -12.19
C VAL A 102 12.29 2.04 -13.48
N VAL A 103 13.01 2.34 -14.58
CA VAL A 103 12.83 1.65 -15.86
C VAL A 103 13.17 0.17 -15.76
N ALA A 104 14.27 -0.18 -15.07
CA ALA A 104 14.65 -1.58 -14.86
C ALA A 104 13.56 -2.37 -14.11
N LYS A 105 12.99 -1.80 -13.03
CA LYS A 105 11.86 -2.38 -12.30
C LYS A 105 10.59 -2.46 -13.14
N ALA A 106 10.27 -1.42 -13.89
CA ALA A 106 9.09 -1.38 -14.75
C ALA A 106 9.15 -2.42 -15.88
N ILE A 107 10.33 -2.72 -16.43
CA ILE A 107 10.52 -3.83 -17.38
C ILE A 107 10.17 -5.17 -16.71
N ARG A 108 10.61 -5.40 -15.48
CA ARG A 108 10.31 -6.62 -14.73
C ARG A 108 8.79 -6.76 -14.48
N ALA A 109 8.13 -5.67 -14.02
CA ALA A 109 6.68 -5.65 -13.82
C ALA A 109 5.92 -5.96 -15.13
N LYS A 110 6.31 -5.35 -16.25
CA LYS A 110 5.75 -5.63 -17.57
C LYS A 110 5.93 -7.11 -17.97
N ASN A 111 7.13 -7.66 -17.79
CA ASN A 111 7.42 -9.06 -18.12
C ASN A 111 6.61 -10.04 -17.27
N ALA A 112 6.27 -9.67 -16.04
CA ALA A 112 5.34 -10.41 -15.18
C ALA A 112 3.86 -10.18 -15.55
N GLY A 113 3.55 -9.36 -16.55
CA GLY A 113 2.18 -9.05 -16.98
C GLY A 113 1.40 -8.26 -15.93
N MET A 114 2.06 -7.33 -15.23
CA MET A 114 1.46 -6.49 -14.19
C MET A 114 1.25 -5.07 -14.70
N LYS A 115 0.20 -4.40 -14.24
CA LYS A 115 -0.02 -2.97 -14.43
C LYS A 115 1.04 -2.17 -13.66
N ILE A 116 1.31 -0.95 -14.12
CA ILE A 116 2.41 -0.13 -13.59
C ILE A 116 1.89 1.25 -13.18
N MET A 117 2.23 1.63 -11.95
CA MET A 117 2.09 2.99 -11.44
C MET A 117 3.48 3.59 -11.21
N ILE A 118 3.71 4.81 -11.68
CA ILE A 118 4.92 5.59 -11.36
C ILE A 118 4.54 6.67 -10.37
N ASP A 119 5.27 6.74 -9.27
CA ASP A 119 5.08 7.72 -8.22
C ASP A 119 6.21 8.75 -8.21
N PHE A 120 5.96 9.92 -8.75
CA PHE A 120 6.92 11.02 -8.77
C PHE A 120 6.95 11.76 -7.44
N HIS A 121 8.04 11.61 -6.67
CA HIS A 121 8.25 12.40 -5.46
C HIS A 121 8.67 13.85 -5.74
N TYR A 122 9.24 14.13 -6.91
CA TYR A 122 9.85 15.42 -7.25
C TYR A 122 10.86 15.90 -6.21
N SER A 123 11.61 14.97 -5.67
CA SER A 123 12.64 15.16 -4.65
C SER A 123 13.81 14.22 -4.95
N ASP A 124 14.97 14.44 -4.33
CA ASP A 124 16.11 13.52 -4.38
C ASP A 124 16.02 12.44 -3.28
N VAL A 125 15.08 12.61 -2.35
CA VAL A 125 14.84 11.75 -1.19
C VAL A 125 13.34 11.60 -0.95
N TRP A 126 12.98 11.07 0.20
CA TRP A 126 11.59 10.91 0.64
C TRP A 126 10.81 12.23 0.53
N ALA A 127 9.63 12.16 -0.09
CA ALA A 127 8.58 13.17 0.00
C ALA A 127 7.40 12.54 0.75
N ASP A 128 6.97 13.18 1.82
CA ASP A 128 5.87 12.77 2.71
C ASP A 128 5.18 14.02 3.27
N PRO A 129 4.12 13.92 4.11
CA PRO A 129 3.41 15.08 4.60
C PRO A 129 4.25 16.11 5.35
N GLY A 130 5.42 15.71 5.89
CA GLY A 130 6.37 16.58 6.59
C GLY A 130 7.58 17.04 5.76
N HIS A 131 7.81 16.39 4.62
CA HIS A 131 9.03 16.54 3.83
C HIS A 131 8.72 16.66 2.34
N GLN A 132 8.71 17.90 1.83
CA GLN A 132 8.42 18.19 0.41
C GLN A 132 9.51 19.10 -0.20
N ALA A 133 10.78 18.80 0.13
CA ALA A 133 11.90 19.59 -0.32
C ALA A 133 12.12 19.46 -1.84
N LYS A 134 12.48 20.57 -2.48
CA LYS A 134 12.92 20.55 -3.87
C LYS A 134 14.19 19.69 -4.04
N PRO A 135 14.38 19.03 -5.20
CA PRO A 135 15.68 18.47 -5.55
C PRO A 135 16.79 19.53 -5.44
N ALA A 136 17.98 19.14 -5.04
CA ALA A 136 19.10 20.06 -4.88
C ALA A 136 19.37 20.89 -6.14
N ALA A 137 19.26 20.28 -7.32
CA ALA A 137 19.42 20.94 -8.61
C ALA A 137 18.33 21.98 -8.93
N TRP A 138 17.19 21.95 -8.22
CA TRP A 138 16.05 22.86 -8.43
C TRP A 138 15.90 23.89 -7.32
N ALA A 139 16.74 23.85 -6.27
CA ALA A 139 16.61 24.66 -5.06
C ALA A 139 16.59 26.17 -5.32
N SER A 140 17.37 26.64 -6.31
CA SER A 140 17.51 28.06 -6.65
C SER A 140 16.63 28.53 -7.83
N LEU A 141 15.80 27.65 -8.39
CA LEU A 141 14.94 28.00 -9.49
C LEU A 141 13.81 28.93 -9.04
N ASP A 142 13.51 29.95 -9.85
CA ASP A 142 12.27 30.69 -9.70
C ASP A 142 11.06 29.84 -10.08
N PHE A 143 9.87 30.24 -9.66
CA PHE A 143 8.68 29.44 -9.84
C PHE A 143 8.35 29.14 -11.33
N PRO A 144 8.42 30.08 -12.28
CA PRO A 144 8.23 29.78 -13.70
C PRO A 144 9.20 28.74 -14.26
N THR A 145 10.48 28.82 -13.86
CA THR A 145 11.51 27.85 -14.26
C THR A 145 11.25 26.50 -13.58
N LEU A 146 10.82 26.49 -12.32
CA LEU A 146 10.46 25.26 -11.60
C LEU A 146 9.32 24.50 -12.30
N LEU A 147 8.29 25.20 -12.78
CA LEU A 147 7.18 24.60 -13.55
C LEU A 147 7.68 23.90 -14.83
N THR A 148 8.53 24.59 -15.59
CA THR A 148 9.09 24.03 -16.84
C THR A 148 10.03 22.86 -16.57
N THR A 149 10.81 22.93 -15.48
CA THR A 149 11.73 21.88 -15.06
C THR A 149 10.98 20.62 -14.62
N LEU A 150 9.91 20.75 -13.83
CA LEU A 150 9.03 19.65 -13.44
C LEU A 150 8.42 18.97 -14.68
N SER A 151 7.89 19.78 -15.61
CA SER A 151 7.32 19.27 -16.87
C SER A 151 8.36 18.52 -17.70
N ALA A 152 9.56 19.07 -17.85
CA ALA A 152 10.65 18.46 -18.62
C ALA A 152 11.11 17.14 -17.98
N TYR A 153 11.27 17.09 -16.65
CA TYR A 153 11.62 15.86 -15.93
C TYR A 153 10.55 14.78 -16.11
N THR A 154 9.29 15.12 -15.87
CA THR A 154 8.16 14.19 -16.03
C THR A 154 8.10 13.63 -17.45
N THR A 155 8.17 14.51 -18.45
CA THR A 155 8.19 14.13 -19.88
C THR A 155 9.39 13.23 -20.20
N GLY A 156 10.57 13.54 -19.66
CA GLY A 156 11.80 12.77 -19.85
C GLY A 156 11.67 11.34 -19.33
N VAL A 157 11.19 11.16 -18.10
CA VAL A 157 10.96 9.83 -17.50
C VAL A 157 9.91 9.05 -18.30
N MET A 158 8.79 9.68 -18.64
CA MET A 158 7.71 9.05 -19.42
C MET A 158 8.19 8.62 -20.81
N ASN A 159 9.00 9.43 -21.48
CA ASN A 159 9.60 9.08 -22.79
C ASN A 159 10.61 7.94 -22.66
N THR A 160 11.40 7.90 -21.57
CA THR A 160 12.35 6.80 -21.32
C THR A 160 11.60 5.49 -21.08
N LEU A 161 10.51 5.49 -20.31
CA LEU A 161 9.63 4.34 -20.17
C LEU A 161 9.04 3.90 -21.52
N LYS A 162 8.51 4.85 -22.29
CA LYS A 162 7.90 4.57 -23.61
C LYS A 162 8.90 3.97 -24.60
N SER A 163 10.15 4.46 -24.64
CA SER A 163 11.20 3.92 -25.51
C SER A 163 11.60 2.49 -25.14
N ASN A 164 11.34 2.06 -23.88
CA ASN A 164 11.46 0.69 -23.42
C ASN A 164 10.14 -0.11 -23.57
N GLY A 165 9.18 0.43 -24.32
CA GLY A 165 7.90 -0.22 -24.60
C GLY A 165 6.98 -0.28 -23.39
N ILE A 166 7.12 0.65 -22.43
CA ILE A 166 6.30 0.74 -21.21
C ILE A 166 5.42 1.98 -21.29
N THR A 167 4.12 1.79 -21.16
CA THR A 167 3.16 2.86 -20.94
C THR A 167 2.55 2.61 -19.55
N PRO A 168 2.88 3.40 -18.52
CA PRO A 168 2.29 3.23 -17.21
C PRO A 168 0.76 3.37 -17.27
N ASP A 169 0.05 2.54 -16.50
CA ASP A 169 -1.40 2.67 -16.34
C ASP A 169 -1.74 3.93 -15.54
N TRP A 170 -0.91 4.23 -14.54
CA TRP A 170 -1.07 5.37 -13.64
C TRP A 170 0.24 6.10 -13.39
N VAL A 171 0.13 7.40 -13.12
CA VAL A 171 1.23 8.25 -12.67
C VAL A 171 0.75 9.15 -11.55
N GLN A 172 1.45 9.15 -10.42
CA GLN A 172 1.26 10.12 -9.34
C GLN A 172 2.10 11.38 -9.59
N ILE A 173 1.47 12.54 -9.45
CA ILE A 173 2.12 13.85 -9.47
C ILE A 173 2.30 14.33 -8.03
N GLY A 174 3.45 14.01 -7.46
CA GLY A 174 3.76 14.17 -6.05
C GLY A 174 3.31 12.98 -5.19
N ASN A 175 3.98 12.79 -4.06
CA ASN A 175 3.67 11.80 -3.04
C ASN A 175 3.19 12.48 -1.76
N GLU A 176 2.04 12.03 -1.22
CA GLU A 176 1.43 12.52 0.02
C GLU A 176 1.45 14.04 0.17
N THR A 177 0.93 14.74 -0.84
CA THR A 177 0.98 16.20 -0.99
C THR A 177 -0.03 16.92 -0.10
N ASN A 178 -0.10 16.56 1.19
CA ASN A 178 -1.08 17.09 2.17
C ASN A 178 -1.02 18.61 2.32
N ASP A 179 0.13 19.21 2.15
CA ASP A 179 0.35 20.66 2.09
C ASP A 179 1.14 21.05 0.83
N GLY A 180 0.80 20.42 -0.31
CA GLY A 180 1.47 20.69 -1.57
C GLY A 180 2.79 19.92 -1.73
N MET A 181 3.65 20.36 -2.67
CA MET A 181 4.95 19.79 -2.98
C MET A 181 5.96 20.86 -3.37
N LEU A 182 7.26 20.54 -3.41
CA LEU A 182 8.34 21.45 -3.83
C LEU A 182 8.37 22.75 -2.99
N TRP A 183 8.37 22.57 -1.67
CA TRP A 183 8.33 23.70 -0.72
C TRP A 183 9.53 24.63 -0.85
N GLU A 184 9.37 25.96 -0.59
CA GLU A 184 8.13 26.64 -0.16
C GLU A 184 7.21 27.02 -1.35
N ASP A 185 7.71 27.05 -2.59
CA ASP A 185 6.96 27.57 -3.74
C ASP A 185 5.61 26.90 -3.97
N GLY A 186 5.53 25.59 -3.79
CA GLY A 186 4.30 24.81 -3.96
C GLY A 186 3.65 24.40 -2.65
N ARG A 187 3.91 25.08 -1.51
CA ARG A 187 3.22 24.83 -0.24
C ARG A 187 1.76 25.26 -0.34
N ALA A 188 0.82 24.32 -0.27
CA ALA A 188 -0.59 24.59 -0.55
C ALA A 188 -1.24 25.57 0.45
N SER A 189 -0.88 25.49 1.75
CA SER A 189 -1.43 26.38 2.78
C SER A 189 -1.13 27.87 2.57
N THR A 190 -0.05 28.18 1.85
CA THR A 190 0.38 29.56 1.57
C THR A 190 0.31 29.91 0.09
N HIS A 191 0.44 28.93 -0.80
CA HIS A 191 0.56 29.11 -2.25
C HIS A 191 -0.26 28.08 -3.03
N MET A 192 -1.54 27.91 -2.71
CA MET A 192 -2.42 26.93 -3.36
C MET A 192 -2.44 27.08 -4.89
N ALA A 193 -2.40 28.31 -5.42
CA ALA A 193 -2.34 28.54 -6.85
C ALA A 193 -1.06 27.99 -7.50
N ASN A 194 0.07 28.10 -6.81
CA ASN A 194 1.34 27.53 -7.29
C ASN A 194 1.29 25.99 -7.24
N PHE A 195 0.77 25.42 -6.16
CA PHE A 195 0.60 23.97 -6.09
C PHE A 195 -0.30 23.43 -7.21
N ALA A 196 -1.42 24.11 -7.46
CA ALA A 196 -2.31 23.74 -8.55
C ALA A 196 -1.63 23.87 -9.93
N ALA A 197 -0.76 24.88 -10.13
CA ALA A 197 0.02 25.03 -11.36
C ALA A 197 1.05 23.91 -11.52
N LEU A 198 1.71 23.47 -10.45
CA LEU A 198 2.61 22.31 -10.46
C LEU A 198 1.87 21.03 -10.83
N VAL A 199 0.73 20.75 -10.21
CA VAL A 199 -0.12 19.59 -10.56
C VAL A 199 -0.55 19.63 -12.01
N LYS A 200 -1.00 20.79 -12.50
CA LYS A 200 -1.40 20.98 -13.91
C LYS A 200 -0.24 20.77 -14.87
N SER A 201 0.94 21.25 -14.53
CA SER A 201 2.16 21.09 -15.34
C SER A 201 2.54 19.60 -15.46
N GLY A 202 2.54 18.87 -14.35
CA GLY A 202 2.77 17.42 -14.32
C GLY A 202 1.71 16.65 -15.10
N TYR A 203 0.42 16.98 -14.92
CA TYR A 203 -0.69 16.39 -15.67
C TYR A 203 -0.47 16.53 -17.18
N GLN A 204 -0.19 17.75 -17.66
CA GLN A 204 0.03 18.03 -19.06
C GLN A 204 1.26 17.31 -19.61
N ALA A 205 2.34 17.21 -18.81
CA ALA A 205 3.54 16.47 -19.18
C ALA A 205 3.25 14.98 -19.41
N VAL A 206 2.51 14.34 -18.50
CA VAL A 206 2.09 12.93 -18.68
C VAL A 206 1.22 12.78 -19.93
N LYS A 207 0.19 13.63 -20.08
CA LYS A 207 -0.75 13.55 -21.23
C LYS A 207 -0.10 13.83 -22.57
N SER A 208 0.97 14.62 -22.61
CA SER A 208 1.74 14.86 -23.83
C SER A 208 2.45 13.62 -24.39
N VAL A 209 2.82 12.68 -23.48
CA VAL A 209 3.49 11.42 -23.87
C VAL A 209 2.49 10.27 -24.01
N SER A 210 1.48 10.21 -23.15
CA SER A 210 0.45 9.16 -23.14
C SER A 210 -0.91 9.73 -22.73
N THR A 211 -1.87 9.73 -23.64
CA THR A 211 -3.24 10.15 -23.38
C THR A 211 -4.04 9.12 -22.56
N THR A 212 -3.60 7.87 -22.54
CA THR A 212 -4.27 6.76 -21.83
C THR A 212 -3.86 6.64 -20.37
N THR A 213 -2.63 7.02 -20.03
CA THR A 213 -2.12 7.02 -18.66
C THR A 213 -2.97 7.92 -17.76
N LYS A 214 -3.46 7.38 -16.64
CA LYS A 214 -4.25 8.13 -15.66
C LYS A 214 -3.36 8.84 -14.67
N VAL A 215 -3.66 10.10 -14.38
CA VAL A 215 -2.89 10.93 -13.45
C VAL A 215 -3.58 10.95 -12.09
N ILE A 216 -2.81 10.70 -11.05
CA ILE A 216 -3.25 10.64 -9.65
C ILE A 216 -2.67 11.83 -8.90
N VAL A 217 -3.48 12.50 -8.09
CA VAL A 217 -3.03 13.37 -7.00
C VAL A 217 -3.21 12.59 -5.70
N HIS A 218 -2.12 12.45 -4.93
CA HIS A 218 -2.04 11.60 -3.77
C HIS A 218 -1.92 12.40 -2.47
N ILE A 219 -2.79 12.10 -1.50
CA ILE A 219 -2.81 12.68 -0.16
C ILE A 219 -2.87 11.54 0.86
N SER A 220 -2.17 11.69 1.99
CA SER A 220 -2.25 10.72 3.10
C SER A 220 -3.56 10.85 3.90
N ASN A 221 -3.71 9.99 4.91
CA ASN A 221 -4.87 10.02 5.82
C ASN A 221 -6.22 9.90 5.11
N GLY A 222 -6.41 8.85 4.33
CA GLY A 222 -7.62 8.62 3.53
C GLY A 222 -8.94 8.71 4.30
N TYR A 223 -8.89 8.71 5.63
CA TYR A 223 -10.03 8.90 6.53
C TYR A 223 -10.36 10.38 6.79
N ASP A 224 -9.46 11.34 6.49
CA ASP A 224 -9.64 12.78 6.81
C ASP A 224 -10.36 13.50 5.66
N ASN A 225 -11.68 13.38 5.61
CA ASN A 225 -12.52 14.05 4.60
C ASN A 225 -12.33 15.57 4.58
N THR A 226 -12.03 16.22 5.71
CA THR A 226 -11.83 17.67 5.77
C THR A 226 -10.58 18.08 4.99
N LEU A 227 -9.48 17.36 5.18
CA LEU A 227 -8.23 17.57 4.43
C LEU A 227 -8.46 17.36 2.92
N PHE A 228 -9.14 16.27 2.54
CA PHE A 228 -9.44 15.98 1.14
C PHE A 228 -10.29 17.06 0.47
N ARG A 229 -11.35 17.51 1.12
CA ARG A 229 -12.18 18.61 0.60
C ARG A 229 -11.38 19.89 0.44
N TRP A 230 -10.63 20.29 1.45
CA TRP A 230 -9.80 21.50 1.40
C TRP A 230 -8.83 21.46 0.22
N MET A 231 -8.13 20.35 0.04
CA MET A 231 -7.13 20.19 -1.00
C MET A 231 -7.76 20.19 -2.40
N PHE A 232 -8.74 19.32 -2.65
CA PHE A 232 -9.33 19.18 -3.97
C PHE A 232 -10.24 20.33 -4.38
N ASP A 233 -10.88 21.03 -3.43
CA ASP A 233 -11.55 22.32 -3.69
C ASP A 233 -10.53 23.39 -4.10
N GLY A 234 -9.40 23.47 -3.39
CA GLY A 234 -8.32 24.39 -3.72
C GLY A 234 -7.73 24.13 -5.11
N LEU A 235 -7.41 22.88 -5.43
CA LEU A 235 -6.92 22.48 -6.74
C LEU A 235 -7.92 22.81 -7.87
N LYS A 236 -9.20 22.47 -7.66
CA LYS A 236 -10.28 22.74 -8.63
C LYS A 236 -10.46 24.23 -8.87
N ALA A 237 -10.49 25.03 -7.80
CA ALA A 237 -10.65 26.48 -7.88
C ALA A 237 -9.49 27.16 -8.65
N ASN A 238 -8.28 26.56 -8.64
CA ASN A 238 -7.11 27.07 -9.33
C ASN A 238 -6.83 26.34 -10.66
N GLY A 239 -7.79 25.57 -11.19
CA GLY A 239 -7.76 25.01 -12.55
C GLY A 239 -6.76 23.87 -12.74
N ALA A 240 -6.39 23.14 -11.68
CA ALA A 240 -5.66 21.88 -11.78
C ALA A 240 -6.56 20.77 -12.37
N SER A 241 -5.92 19.74 -12.90
CA SER A 241 -6.59 18.57 -13.46
C SER A 241 -5.96 17.27 -12.91
N TRP A 242 -6.79 16.27 -12.68
CA TRP A 242 -6.40 14.93 -12.28
C TRP A 242 -7.44 13.92 -12.79
N ASP A 243 -7.06 12.64 -12.89
CA ASP A 243 -7.97 11.57 -13.31
C ASP A 243 -8.44 10.72 -12.13
N ILE A 244 -7.63 10.63 -11.06
CA ILE A 244 -7.88 9.77 -9.90
C ILE A 244 -7.41 10.50 -8.62
N ILE A 245 -8.13 10.30 -7.53
CA ILE A 245 -7.73 10.73 -6.18
C ILE A 245 -7.04 9.56 -5.49
N GLY A 246 -5.77 9.73 -5.12
CA GLY A 246 -4.96 8.76 -4.37
C GLY A 246 -5.01 9.01 -2.86
N MET A 247 -5.00 7.93 -2.07
CA MET A 247 -5.09 7.97 -0.60
C MET A 247 -4.07 7.01 0.02
N SER A 248 -3.45 7.38 1.15
CA SER A 248 -2.77 6.44 2.05
C SER A 248 -3.63 6.11 3.26
N LEU A 249 -3.50 4.88 3.78
CA LEU A 249 -4.19 4.45 4.99
C LEU A 249 -3.31 3.50 5.82
N TYR A 250 -2.85 3.98 6.99
CA TYR A 250 -1.97 3.24 7.89
C TYR A 250 -2.61 3.12 9.28
N PRO A 251 -3.55 2.19 9.46
CA PRO A 251 -4.20 1.97 10.75
C PRO A 251 -3.36 1.11 11.69
N SER A 252 -3.80 1.06 12.95
CA SER A 252 -3.36 0.06 13.93
C SER A 252 -4.38 -1.07 14.06
N THR A 253 -4.00 -2.14 14.78
CA THR A 253 -4.89 -3.27 15.11
C THR A 253 -6.13 -2.85 15.90
N THR A 254 -6.10 -1.69 16.57
CA THR A 254 -7.20 -1.21 17.43
C THR A 254 -8.15 -0.24 16.75
N ASN A 255 -7.79 0.31 15.58
CA ASN A 255 -8.58 1.37 14.94
C ASN A 255 -8.92 1.14 13.46
N TYR A 256 -8.41 0.06 12.82
CA TYR A 256 -8.60 -0.15 11.38
C TYR A 256 -10.07 -0.18 10.95
N THR A 257 -10.94 -0.84 11.70
CA THR A 257 -12.38 -0.88 11.39
C THR A 257 -13.02 0.50 11.28
N THR A 258 -12.61 1.43 12.16
CA THR A 258 -13.09 2.82 12.13
C THR A 258 -12.50 3.59 10.96
N LEU A 259 -11.18 3.48 10.76
CA LEU A 259 -10.50 4.21 9.69
C LEU A 259 -10.89 3.71 8.30
N ASP A 260 -11.12 2.41 8.13
CA ASP A 260 -11.61 1.82 6.88
C ASP A 260 -13.02 2.32 6.52
N ALA A 261 -13.90 2.42 7.53
CA ALA A 261 -15.25 2.96 7.35
C ALA A 261 -15.21 4.46 6.98
N GLN A 262 -14.35 5.24 7.64
CA GLN A 262 -14.16 6.66 7.34
C GLN A 262 -13.51 6.86 5.95
N CYS A 263 -12.56 6.00 5.57
CA CYS A 263 -11.94 6.02 4.24
C CYS A 263 -12.99 5.74 3.14
N LEU A 264 -13.85 4.73 3.31
CA LEU A 264 -14.95 4.48 2.36
C LEU A 264 -15.90 5.68 2.28
N ALA A 265 -16.26 6.28 3.41
CA ALA A 265 -17.11 7.47 3.42
C ALA A 265 -16.45 8.63 2.66
N ASN A 266 -15.15 8.85 2.86
CA ASN A 266 -14.38 9.85 2.14
C ASN A 266 -14.30 9.55 0.63
N ILE A 267 -14.03 8.31 0.22
CA ILE A 267 -14.06 7.88 -1.18
C ILE A 267 -15.42 8.25 -1.82
N ASN A 268 -16.52 7.88 -1.18
CA ASN A 268 -17.86 8.16 -1.71
C ASN A 268 -18.14 9.66 -1.82
N ASP A 269 -17.66 10.47 -0.87
CA ASP A 269 -17.77 11.92 -0.91
C ASP A 269 -16.93 12.51 -2.06
N MET A 270 -15.69 12.08 -2.23
CA MET A 270 -14.82 12.52 -3.33
C MET A 270 -15.42 12.18 -4.70
N VAL A 271 -15.93 10.97 -4.86
CA VAL A 271 -16.63 10.54 -6.07
C VAL A 271 -17.84 11.43 -6.35
N SER A 272 -18.67 11.67 -5.35
CA SER A 272 -19.86 12.51 -5.47
C SER A 272 -19.54 13.97 -5.81
N ARG A 273 -18.51 14.53 -5.15
CA ARG A 273 -18.15 15.96 -5.24
C ARG A 273 -17.38 16.31 -6.51
N TYR A 274 -16.51 15.41 -6.97
CA TYR A 274 -15.59 15.70 -8.08
C TYR A 274 -15.85 14.84 -9.32
N SER A 275 -16.76 13.87 -9.25
CA SER A 275 -17.01 12.87 -10.32
C SER A 275 -15.73 12.16 -10.73
N THR A 276 -14.85 11.87 -9.74
CA THR A 276 -13.51 11.34 -9.94
C THR A 276 -13.35 10.05 -9.14
N PRO A 277 -12.88 8.94 -9.75
CA PRO A 277 -12.63 7.70 -9.03
C PRO A 277 -11.48 7.85 -8.03
N CYS A 278 -11.44 6.97 -7.03
CA CYS A 278 -10.44 6.96 -5.98
C CYS A 278 -9.65 5.65 -5.96
N MET A 279 -8.44 5.69 -5.43
CA MET A 279 -7.58 4.54 -5.24
C MET A 279 -6.82 4.68 -3.92
N VAL A 280 -6.76 3.62 -3.12
CA VAL A 280 -5.89 3.57 -1.95
C VAL A 280 -4.53 3.10 -2.44
N VAL A 281 -3.61 4.05 -2.60
CA VAL A 281 -2.32 3.83 -3.25
C VAL A 281 -1.21 3.43 -2.28
N GLU A 282 -1.49 3.52 -0.96
CA GLU A 282 -0.62 3.00 0.09
C GLU A 282 -1.43 2.47 1.28
N VAL A 283 -1.08 1.27 1.70
CA VAL A 283 -1.51 0.70 2.99
C VAL A 283 -0.35 -0.07 3.62
N GLY A 284 -0.38 -0.19 4.94
CA GLY A 284 0.54 -1.03 5.71
C GLY A 284 0.07 -1.17 7.15
N MET A 285 0.51 -2.23 7.82
CA MET A 285 0.28 -2.49 9.23
C MET A 285 1.51 -3.16 9.83
N GLN A 286 1.68 -3.15 11.16
CA GLN A 286 2.84 -3.74 11.83
C GLN A 286 3.06 -5.20 11.39
N ALA A 287 4.29 -5.52 10.99
CA ALA A 287 4.66 -6.85 10.49
C ALA A 287 4.44 -7.97 11.52
N SER A 288 4.50 -7.63 12.83
CA SER A 288 4.20 -8.56 13.94
C SER A 288 2.75 -9.01 13.98
N ASP A 289 1.84 -8.25 13.35
CA ASP A 289 0.38 -8.43 13.46
C ASP A 289 -0.22 -8.95 12.14
N ALA A 290 0.43 -9.97 11.54
CA ALA A 290 0.09 -10.47 10.20
C ALA A 290 -1.39 -10.91 10.06
N SER A 291 -1.99 -11.51 11.10
CA SER A 291 -3.39 -11.92 11.11
C SER A 291 -4.34 -10.72 11.11
N ASP A 292 -4.06 -9.70 11.94
CA ASP A 292 -4.84 -8.47 11.99
C ASP A 292 -4.65 -7.68 10.67
N SER A 293 -3.43 -7.66 10.15
CA SER A 293 -3.12 -7.06 8.85
C SER A 293 -3.93 -7.70 7.72
N ARG A 294 -4.04 -9.05 7.70
CA ARG A 294 -4.91 -9.76 6.75
C ARG A 294 -6.38 -9.34 6.90
N THR A 295 -6.86 -9.22 8.13
CA THR A 295 -8.24 -8.81 8.41
C THR A 295 -8.49 -7.38 7.94
N PHE A 296 -7.62 -6.45 8.27
CA PHE A 296 -7.63 -5.07 7.78
C PHE A 296 -7.62 -5.01 6.25
N LEU A 297 -6.68 -5.69 5.61
CA LEU A 297 -6.55 -5.69 4.15
C LEU A 297 -7.79 -6.27 3.46
N THR A 298 -8.38 -7.33 4.03
CA THR A 298 -9.63 -7.90 3.55
C THR A 298 -10.78 -6.88 3.61
N ASP A 299 -10.88 -6.15 4.72
CA ASP A 299 -11.92 -5.15 4.94
C ASP A 299 -11.75 -3.96 3.99
N ILE A 300 -10.55 -3.37 3.91
CA ILE A 300 -10.32 -2.20 3.04
C ILE A 300 -10.46 -2.55 1.56
N ILE A 301 -9.97 -3.71 1.09
CA ILE A 301 -10.15 -4.17 -0.30
C ILE A 301 -11.63 -4.32 -0.61
N THR A 302 -12.41 -4.94 0.29
CA THR A 302 -13.85 -5.09 0.14
C THR A 302 -14.57 -3.75 0.06
N LYS A 303 -14.26 -2.82 0.96
CA LYS A 303 -14.86 -1.49 1.01
C LYS A 303 -14.53 -0.66 -0.23
N VAL A 304 -13.25 -0.63 -0.64
CA VAL A 304 -12.85 0.11 -1.83
C VAL A 304 -13.51 -0.45 -3.08
N ASN A 305 -13.57 -1.79 -3.23
CA ASN A 305 -14.27 -2.42 -4.37
C ASN A 305 -15.78 -2.15 -4.37
N ALA A 306 -16.38 -1.93 -3.20
CA ALA A 306 -17.81 -1.61 -3.05
C ALA A 306 -18.11 -0.11 -3.16
N ALA A 307 -17.13 0.76 -3.38
CA ALA A 307 -17.34 2.20 -3.51
C ALA A 307 -18.33 2.54 -4.64
N SER A 308 -19.12 3.60 -4.43
CA SER A 308 -20.25 3.99 -5.29
C SER A 308 -19.90 4.01 -6.76
N GLY A 309 -20.71 3.31 -7.57
CA GLY A 309 -20.58 3.28 -9.03
C GLY A 309 -19.32 2.56 -9.54
N GLY A 310 -18.66 1.75 -8.73
CA GLY A 310 -17.41 1.08 -9.11
C GLY A 310 -16.21 2.02 -9.21
N ASN A 311 -16.26 3.14 -8.48
CA ASN A 311 -15.23 4.17 -8.51
C ASN A 311 -14.09 3.96 -7.50
N GLY A 312 -14.06 2.87 -6.76
CA GLY A 312 -12.90 2.41 -5.99
C GLY A 312 -12.05 1.49 -6.85
N LEU A 313 -10.88 1.96 -7.28
CA LEU A 313 -10.13 1.32 -8.36
C LEU A 313 -9.09 0.31 -7.90
N GLY A 314 -8.67 0.33 -6.63
CA GLY A 314 -7.64 -0.57 -6.15
C GLY A 314 -7.07 -0.21 -4.79
N VAL A 315 -6.25 -1.15 -4.27
CA VAL A 315 -5.49 -1.02 -3.02
C VAL A 315 -4.06 -1.49 -3.27
N PHE A 316 -3.07 -0.72 -2.81
CA PHE A 316 -1.64 -1.01 -2.93
C PHE A 316 -1.00 -1.15 -1.55
N TYR A 317 -0.33 -2.26 -1.28
CA TYR A 317 0.50 -2.41 -0.09
C TYR A 317 1.84 -1.73 -0.31
N TRP A 318 2.31 -0.91 0.66
CA TRP A 318 3.57 -0.19 0.54
C TRP A 318 4.72 -1.01 1.13
N GLU A 319 5.70 -1.35 0.27
CA GLU A 319 6.93 -2.09 0.57
C GLU A 319 6.68 -3.38 1.37
N PRO A 320 5.77 -4.27 0.92
CA PRO A 320 5.47 -5.51 1.66
C PRO A 320 6.68 -6.42 1.82
N GLU A 321 7.63 -6.39 0.88
CA GLU A 321 8.83 -7.21 0.85
C GLU A 321 9.91 -6.77 1.84
N SER A 322 9.70 -5.65 2.51
CA SER A 322 10.65 -5.07 3.46
C SER A 322 10.70 -5.88 4.75
N TYR A 323 11.76 -6.66 4.96
CA TYR A 323 11.97 -7.47 6.17
C TYR A 323 13.37 -7.35 6.77
N THR A 324 14.30 -6.64 6.11
CA THR A 324 15.71 -6.56 6.53
C THR A 324 16.16 -5.15 6.93
N ASN A 325 15.41 -4.11 6.58
CA ASN A 325 15.81 -2.70 6.77
C ASN A 325 15.20 -2.01 8.00
N GLY A 326 14.44 -2.76 8.83
CA GLY A 326 13.82 -2.22 10.04
C GLY A 326 12.56 -1.38 9.82
N TYR A 327 11.98 -1.37 8.63
CA TYR A 327 10.77 -0.61 8.31
C TYR A 327 9.57 -0.96 9.22
N GLY A 328 9.41 -2.23 9.58
CA GLY A 328 8.43 -2.67 10.58
C GLY A 328 6.99 -2.84 10.08
N LEU A 329 6.62 -2.34 8.91
CA LEU A 329 5.28 -2.50 8.33
C LEU A 329 5.28 -3.43 7.10
N GLY A 330 6.37 -4.19 6.87
CA GLY A 330 6.44 -5.19 5.81
C GLY A 330 5.50 -6.38 6.04
N ALA A 331 5.35 -7.21 5.05
CA ALA A 331 4.49 -8.40 5.09
C ALA A 331 5.23 -9.69 4.70
N PHE A 332 6.55 -9.66 4.80
CA PHE A 332 7.43 -10.83 4.71
C PHE A 332 8.04 -11.12 6.08
N ASP A 333 8.24 -12.39 6.40
CA ASP A 333 8.91 -12.82 7.62
C ASP A 333 10.43 -12.65 7.53
N SER A 334 11.13 -12.86 8.64
CA SER A 334 12.61 -12.76 8.73
C SER A 334 13.37 -13.73 7.82
N ASN A 335 12.68 -14.72 7.20
CA ASN A 335 13.25 -15.67 6.25
C ASN A 335 12.94 -15.28 4.79
N GLY A 336 12.33 -14.10 4.57
CA GLY A 336 11.95 -13.62 3.24
C GLY A 336 10.75 -14.36 2.63
N LYS A 337 9.84 -14.91 3.44
CA LYS A 337 8.60 -15.55 3.02
C LYS A 337 7.41 -14.62 3.27
N PRO A 338 6.40 -14.60 2.36
CA PRO A 338 5.19 -13.84 2.57
C PRO A 338 4.44 -14.35 3.81
N THR A 339 3.99 -13.45 4.66
CA THR A 339 3.11 -13.75 5.79
C THR A 339 1.66 -13.91 5.31
N GLU A 340 0.78 -14.34 6.21
CA GLU A 340 -0.65 -14.45 5.93
C GLU A 340 -1.33 -13.11 5.63
N ALA A 341 -0.72 -11.97 5.96
CA ALA A 341 -1.22 -10.65 5.60
C ALA A 341 -1.50 -10.52 4.10
N LEU A 342 -0.62 -11.07 3.26
CA LEU A 342 -0.73 -11.00 1.81
C LEU A 342 -1.80 -11.94 1.21
N ASP A 343 -2.38 -12.85 1.98
CA ASP A 343 -3.48 -13.71 1.52
C ASP A 343 -4.71 -12.88 1.09
N ALA A 344 -4.88 -11.68 1.64
CA ALA A 344 -5.95 -10.75 1.26
C ALA A 344 -5.92 -10.37 -0.23
N PHE A 345 -4.77 -10.43 -0.87
CA PHE A 345 -4.60 -10.17 -2.32
C PHE A 345 -4.74 -11.43 -3.18
N GLY A 346 -4.93 -12.59 -2.58
CA GLY A 346 -5.01 -13.88 -3.27
C GLY A 346 -6.03 -13.93 -4.42
N VAL A 347 -5.93 -14.96 -5.24
CA VAL A 347 -6.94 -15.31 -6.25
C VAL A 347 -7.94 -16.29 -5.63
N ASN A 348 -9.23 -16.11 -5.94
CA ASN A 348 -10.30 -17.04 -5.56
C ASN A 348 -10.31 -18.25 -6.47
#